data_2e569c543891e53565ff097f55e1ec54
#
_entry.id   2e569c543891e53565ff097f55e1ec54
#
_cell.length_a   1.000
_cell.length_b   1.000
_cell.length_c   1.000
_cell.angle_alpha   90.00
_cell.angle_beta   90.00
_cell.angle_gamma   90.00
#
_symmetry.space_group_name_H-M   'P 1'
#
loop_
_entity.id
_entity.type
_entity.pdbx_description
1 polymer ?
#
loop_
_entity_poly.entity_id
_entity_poly.type
_entity_poly.pdbx_seq_one_letter_code
_entity_poly.pdbx_strand_id
1 'polypeptide(L)'
;MNKLFLTMALAFCTMVASAQYSVLTTVTSVEDEAGETTYNVTDKLGVGYQVNEKLMVGITMDGEDNYELLGRYSLTKEIWGTCTYSYDADSEAELMDKVNVGVGYSFKLWENLYIDPNYTMPAKADEDGEREGTLNLSVSYKF
;
A
#
# COMPACT_ATOMS: atom_id res chain seq x y z
N MET A 1 6.37 20.00 10.12
CA MET A 1 5.85 18.70 10.57
C MET A 1 4.48 18.78 11.21
N ASN A 2 4.26 19.61 12.21
CA ASN A 2 2.96 19.69 12.90
C ASN A 2 1.78 20.16 12.02
N LYS A 3 2.06 20.99 11.00
CA LYS A 3 1.01 21.48 10.08
C LYS A 3 0.53 20.40 9.11
N LEU A 4 1.44 19.55 8.63
CA LEU A 4 1.10 18.43 7.74
C LEU A 4 0.28 17.37 8.48
N PHE A 5 0.68 17.07 9.72
CA PHE A 5 -0.03 16.13 10.58
C PHE A 5 -1.44 16.63 10.93
N LEU A 6 -1.57 17.93 11.21
CA LEU A 6 -2.86 18.56 11.51
C LEU A 6 -3.77 18.59 10.27
N THR A 7 -3.21 18.85 9.09
CA THR A 7 -3.96 18.85 7.84
C THR A 7 -4.41 17.43 7.46
N MET A 8 -3.55 16.43 7.67
CA MET A 8 -3.91 15.03 7.50
C MET A 8 -5.00 14.60 8.49
N ALA A 9 -4.88 14.97 9.76
CA ALA A 9 -5.89 14.66 10.77
C ALA A 9 -7.24 15.34 10.47
N LEU A 10 -7.23 16.59 9.97
CA LEU A 10 -8.45 17.31 9.59
C LEU A 10 -9.08 16.71 8.32
N ALA A 11 -8.28 16.33 7.32
CA ALA A 11 -8.74 15.59 6.15
C ALA A 11 -9.35 14.23 6.55
N PHE A 12 -8.75 13.55 7.50
CA PHE A 12 -9.26 12.30 8.08
C PHE A 12 -10.66 12.47 8.70
N CYS A 13 -10.87 13.53 9.49
CA CYS A 13 -12.16 13.79 10.13
C CYS A 13 -13.28 14.09 9.13
N THR A 14 -12.96 14.67 7.97
CA THR A 14 -13.95 14.94 6.91
C THR A 14 -14.25 13.72 6.04
N MET A 15 -13.33 12.75 5.96
CA MET A 15 -13.47 11.53 5.18
C MET A 15 -14.35 10.45 5.85
N VAL A 16 -14.45 10.47 7.17
CA VAL A 16 -15.23 9.48 7.95
C VAL A 16 -16.75 9.53 7.65
N ALA A 17 -17.22 10.54 6.97
CA ALA A 17 -18.65 10.70 6.64
C ALA A 17 -19.15 9.90 5.43
N SER A 18 -18.26 9.23 4.67
CA SER A 18 -18.68 8.41 3.53
C SER A 18 -17.99 7.04 3.57
N ALA A 19 -18.77 5.99 3.48
CA ALA A 19 -18.34 4.57 3.55
C ALA A 19 -17.44 4.10 2.38
N GLN A 20 -16.64 5.00 1.79
CA GLN A 20 -15.83 4.74 0.60
C GLN A 20 -14.33 4.90 0.84
N TYR A 21 -13.93 5.18 2.08
CA TYR A 21 -12.52 5.36 2.41
C TYR A 21 -11.96 4.19 3.21
N SER A 22 -10.68 3.94 3.00
CA SER A 22 -9.94 2.93 3.74
C SER A 22 -8.62 3.52 4.23
N VAL A 23 -8.21 3.16 5.42
CA VAL A 23 -6.86 3.36 5.91
C VAL A 23 -6.07 2.09 5.65
N LEU A 24 -4.89 2.25 5.11
CA LEU A 24 -4.01 1.16 4.73
C LEU A 24 -2.69 1.30 5.50
N THR A 25 -2.17 0.19 5.98
CA THR A 25 -0.81 0.13 6.48
C THR A 25 -0.15 -1.14 5.98
N THR A 26 1.15 -1.08 5.69
CA THR A 26 1.93 -2.25 5.30
C THR A 26 2.87 -2.61 6.43
N VAL A 27 2.88 -3.87 6.80
CA VAL A 27 3.83 -4.40 7.79
C VAL A 27 5.18 -4.54 7.09
N THR A 28 6.15 -3.80 7.54
CA THR A 28 7.53 -3.91 7.09
C THR A 28 8.35 -4.72 8.10
N SER A 29 9.32 -5.47 7.64
CA SER A 29 10.24 -6.21 8.48
C SER A 29 11.67 -5.74 8.23
N VAL A 30 12.39 -5.52 9.29
CA VAL A 30 13.82 -5.21 9.24
C VAL A 30 14.57 -6.28 10.04
N GLU A 31 15.51 -6.93 9.42
CA GLU A 31 16.43 -7.86 10.05
C GLU A 31 17.69 -7.10 10.47
N ASP A 32 18.04 -7.18 11.74
CA ASP A 32 19.27 -6.56 12.26
C ASP A 32 20.51 -7.45 12.02
N GLU A 33 21.70 -6.92 12.34
CA GLU A 33 22.96 -7.63 12.19
C GLU A 33 23.06 -8.91 13.06
N ALA A 34 22.19 -9.05 14.05
CA ALA A 34 22.11 -10.20 14.93
C ALA A 34 21.13 -11.28 14.42
N GLY A 35 20.43 -11.01 13.29
CA GLY A 35 19.43 -11.90 12.71
C GLY A 35 18.06 -11.82 13.40
N GLU A 36 17.82 -10.79 14.23
CA GLU A 36 16.52 -10.56 14.83
C GLU A 36 15.63 -9.77 13.85
N THR A 37 14.41 -10.26 13.62
CA THR A 37 13.45 -9.59 12.75
C THR A 37 12.50 -8.72 13.55
N THR A 38 12.52 -7.42 13.29
CA THR A 38 11.57 -6.45 13.86
C THR A 38 10.50 -6.11 12.84
N TYR A 39 9.23 -6.11 13.27
CA TYR A 39 8.09 -5.77 12.42
C TYR A 39 7.56 -4.39 12.78
N ASN A 40 7.45 -3.53 11.77
CA ASN A 40 6.85 -2.20 11.88
C ASN A 40 5.54 -2.13 11.11
N VAL A 41 4.51 -1.58 11.72
CA VAL A 41 3.18 -1.41 11.11
C VAL A 41 2.88 0.04 10.76
N THR A 42 3.77 0.97 11.06
CA THR A 42 3.56 2.42 10.90
C THR A 42 4.47 3.06 9.87
N ASP A 43 5.43 2.33 9.31
CA ASP A 43 6.40 2.87 8.36
C ASP A 43 5.74 3.27 7.03
N LYS A 44 4.70 2.54 6.62
CA LYS A 44 3.91 2.85 5.43
C LYS A 44 2.45 3.01 5.80
N LEU A 45 1.97 4.24 5.80
CA LEU A 45 0.58 4.59 6.01
C LEU A 45 -0.05 5.10 4.73
N GLY A 46 -1.28 4.73 4.48
CA GLY A 46 -1.98 5.16 3.29
C GLY A 46 -3.47 5.34 3.48
N VAL A 47 -4.05 5.98 2.48
CA VAL A 47 -5.49 6.17 2.36
C VAL A 47 -5.93 5.68 1.00
N GLY A 48 -6.97 4.86 0.98
CA GLY A 48 -7.63 4.38 -0.22
C GLY A 48 -9.02 4.96 -0.37
N TYR A 49 -9.44 5.17 -1.60
CA TYR A 49 -10.79 5.57 -1.98
C TYR A 49 -11.40 4.52 -2.91
N GLN A 50 -12.57 4.02 -2.52
CA GLN A 50 -13.32 3.08 -3.33
C GLN A 50 -14.08 3.84 -4.42
N VAL A 51 -13.60 3.78 -5.66
CA VAL A 51 -14.21 4.46 -6.82
C VAL A 51 -15.52 3.79 -7.21
N ASN A 52 -15.54 2.46 -7.18
CA ASN A 52 -16.72 1.63 -7.40
C ASN A 52 -16.54 0.27 -6.71
N GLU A 53 -17.49 -0.65 -6.88
CA GLU A 53 -17.46 -1.96 -6.22
C GLU A 53 -16.20 -2.79 -6.50
N LYS A 54 -15.48 -2.50 -7.58
CA LYS A 54 -14.31 -3.27 -8.02
C LYS A 54 -13.00 -2.50 -7.96
N LEU A 55 -13.03 -1.17 -8.05
CA LEU A 55 -11.84 -0.35 -8.18
C LEU A 55 -11.64 0.51 -6.94
N MET A 56 -10.49 0.36 -6.32
CA MET A 56 -9.96 1.25 -5.28
C MET A 56 -8.68 1.90 -5.77
N VAL A 57 -8.54 3.18 -5.52
CA VAL A 57 -7.31 3.94 -5.74
C VAL A 57 -6.82 4.48 -4.39
N GLY A 58 -5.53 4.62 -4.23
CA GLY A 58 -4.99 5.10 -2.97
C GLY A 58 -3.60 5.68 -3.12
N ILE A 59 -3.15 6.24 -2.03
CA ILE A 59 -1.79 6.75 -1.86
C ILE A 59 -1.27 6.26 -0.52
N THR A 60 -0.06 5.76 -0.52
CA THR A 60 0.69 5.43 0.69
C THR A 60 1.92 6.33 0.79
N MET A 61 2.34 6.59 2.01
CA MET A 61 3.52 7.38 2.31
C MET A 61 4.39 6.58 3.25
N ASP A 62 5.68 6.53 2.99
CA ASP A 62 6.66 6.12 3.99
C ASP A 62 7.17 7.34 4.77
N GLY A 63 7.92 7.10 5.83
CA GLY A 63 8.43 8.17 6.70
C GLY A 63 9.53 9.04 6.08
N GLU A 64 9.94 8.79 4.83
CA GLU A 64 11.08 9.40 4.15
C GLU A 64 10.68 10.28 2.94
N ASP A 65 9.46 10.81 2.94
CA ASP A 65 8.91 11.63 1.84
C ASP A 65 8.70 10.88 0.51
N ASN A 66 8.71 9.56 0.50
CA ASN A 66 8.37 8.76 -0.65
C ASN A 66 6.86 8.48 -0.68
N TYR A 67 6.30 8.52 -1.88
CA TYR A 67 4.88 8.30 -2.11
C TYR A 67 4.71 7.10 -3.05
N GLU A 68 3.72 6.29 -2.75
CA GLU A 68 3.30 5.22 -3.65
C GLU A 68 1.82 5.38 -3.98
N LEU A 69 1.53 5.54 -5.26
CA LEU A 69 0.17 5.49 -5.78
C LEU A 69 -0.21 4.02 -5.98
N LEU A 70 -1.39 3.65 -5.54
CA LEU A 70 -1.87 2.29 -5.68
C LEU A 70 -3.25 2.25 -6.34
N GLY A 71 -3.45 1.26 -7.18
CA GLY A 71 -4.74 0.84 -7.71
C GLY A 71 -4.97 -0.62 -7.36
N ARG A 72 -6.15 -0.93 -6.83
CA ARG A 72 -6.60 -2.31 -6.58
C ARG A 72 -7.87 -2.58 -7.38
N TYR A 73 -7.89 -3.69 -8.09
CA TYR A 73 -9.06 -4.17 -8.79
C TYR A 73 -9.52 -5.50 -8.21
N SER A 74 -10.73 -5.54 -7.70
CA SER A 74 -11.32 -6.73 -7.10
C SER A 74 -11.76 -7.71 -8.19
N LEU A 75 -11.12 -8.87 -8.21
CA LEU A 75 -11.46 -10.00 -9.08
C LEU A 75 -12.61 -10.80 -8.50
N THR A 76 -12.57 -11.02 -7.18
CA THR A 76 -13.65 -11.59 -6.37
C THR A 76 -13.87 -10.71 -5.14
N LYS A 77 -14.67 -11.15 -4.18
CA LYS A 77 -14.85 -10.43 -2.90
C LYS A 77 -13.57 -10.38 -2.07
N GLU A 78 -12.74 -11.41 -2.19
CA GLU A 78 -11.52 -11.58 -1.39
C GLU A 78 -10.24 -11.38 -2.22
N ILE A 79 -10.25 -11.75 -3.51
CA ILE A 79 -9.07 -11.70 -4.38
C ILE A 79 -9.06 -10.41 -5.19
N TRP A 80 -7.91 -9.74 -5.22
CA TRP A 80 -7.72 -8.50 -5.97
C TRP A 80 -6.34 -8.46 -6.64
N GLY A 81 -6.30 -7.80 -7.79
CA GLY A 81 -5.07 -7.40 -8.44
C GLY A 81 -4.67 -6.00 -8.01
N THR A 82 -3.38 -5.72 -7.98
CA THR A 82 -2.85 -4.39 -7.65
C THR A 82 -1.83 -3.94 -8.66
N CYS A 83 -1.79 -2.63 -8.85
CA CYS A 83 -0.74 -1.94 -9.58
C CYS A 83 -0.30 -0.76 -8.71
N THR A 84 0.98 -0.63 -8.46
CA THR A 84 1.54 0.45 -7.66
C THR A 84 2.59 1.21 -8.45
N TYR A 85 2.68 2.51 -8.20
CA TYR A 85 3.68 3.41 -8.77
C TYR A 85 4.38 4.13 -7.63
N SER A 86 5.68 3.85 -7.47
CA SER A 86 6.49 4.47 -6.43
C SER A 86 7.10 5.77 -6.95
N TYR A 87 6.80 6.87 -6.27
CA TYR A 87 7.39 8.18 -6.53
C TYR A 87 8.46 8.46 -5.49
N ASP A 88 9.68 8.62 -5.98
CA ASP A 88 10.85 9.03 -5.22
C ASP A 88 11.41 10.29 -5.89
N ALA A 89 11.51 11.38 -5.12
CA ALA A 89 11.93 12.67 -5.64
C ALA A 89 13.38 12.68 -6.15
N ASP A 90 14.22 11.80 -5.62
CA ASP A 90 15.65 11.73 -5.92
C ASP A 90 16.02 10.67 -6.98
N SER A 91 15.04 9.92 -7.48
CA SER A 91 15.29 8.84 -8.42
C SER A 91 15.07 9.26 -9.88
N GLU A 92 16.12 9.13 -10.69
CA GLU A 92 16.08 9.31 -12.16
C GLU A 92 15.61 8.06 -12.92
N ALA A 93 15.11 7.02 -12.21
CA ALA A 93 14.65 5.78 -12.82
C ALA A 93 13.49 5.99 -13.80
N GLU A 94 13.43 5.19 -14.84
CA GLU A 94 12.34 5.21 -15.81
C GLU A 94 11.00 4.89 -15.17
N LEU A 95 9.90 5.39 -15.75
CA LEU A 95 8.53 5.17 -15.27
C LEU A 95 8.21 3.70 -15.01
N MET A 96 8.62 2.81 -15.91
CA MET A 96 8.34 1.38 -15.80
C MET A 96 9.12 0.67 -14.69
N ASP A 97 10.25 1.23 -14.27
CA ASP A 97 11.05 0.70 -13.17
C ASP A 97 10.41 1.00 -11.80
N LYS A 98 9.49 1.96 -11.76
CA LYS A 98 8.76 2.38 -10.57
C LYS A 98 7.38 1.72 -10.44
N VAL A 99 6.97 0.91 -11.41
CA VAL A 99 5.68 0.23 -11.43
C VAL A 99 5.83 -1.20 -10.94
N ASN A 100 5.01 -1.58 -9.96
CA ASN A 100 4.86 -2.95 -9.52
C ASN A 100 3.43 -3.43 -9.77
N VAL A 101 3.30 -4.71 -10.05
CA VAL A 101 2.01 -5.39 -10.22
C VAL A 101 1.94 -6.57 -9.27
N GLY A 102 0.75 -6.93 -8.86
CA GLY A 102 0.61 -8.03 -7.93
C GLY A 102 -0.82 -8.51 -7.73
N VAL A 103 -0.93 -9.48 -6.86
CA VAL A 103 -2.20 -10.07 -6.44
C VAL A 103 -2.23 -10.16 -4.92
N GLY A 104 -3.41 -10.04 -4.36
CA GLY A 104 -3.61 -10.17 -2.93
C GLY A 104 -4.92 -10.82 -2.58
N TYR A 105 -5.03 -11.16 -1.31
CA TYR A 105 -6.20 -11.74 -0.71
C TYR A 105 -6.57 -10.97 0.55
N SER A 106 -7.86 -10.68 0.75
CA SER A 106 -8.36 -9.97 1.93
C SER A 106 -9.05 -10.92 2.89
N PHE A 107 -8.48 -11.09 4.06
CA PHE A 107 -9.11 -11.80 5.18
C PHE A 107 -9.81 -10.79 6.10
N LYS A 108 -11.10 -10.93 6.24
CA LYS A 108 -11.86 -10.14 7.21
C LYS A 108 -11.61 -10.64 8.62
N LEU A 109 -11.00 -9.79 9.47
CA LEU A 109 -10.76 -10.09 10.88
C LEU A 109 -11.89 -9.62 11.78
N TRP A 110 -12.40 -8.42 11.49
CA TRP A 110 -13.47 -7.78 12.24
C TRP A 110 -14.40 -7.06 11.27
N GLU A 111 -15.40 -6.37 11.75
CA GLU A 111 -16.43 -5.72 10.91
C GLU A 111 -15.84 -4.94 9.73
N ASN A 112 -14.84 -4.12 10.00
CA ASN A 112 -14.21 -3.25 9.00
C ASN A 112 -12.70 -3.42 8.90
N LEU A 113 -12.12 -4.36 9.66
CA LEU A 113 -10.69 -4.62 9.71
C LEU A 113 -10.34 -5.85 8.86
N TYR A 114 -9.35 -5.70 7.99
CA TYR A 114 -8.89 -6.74 7.08
C TYR A 114 -7.38 -6.91 7.19
N ILE A 115 -6.92 -8.14 7.01
CA ILE A 115 -5.52 -8.47 6.73
C ILE A 115 -5.43 -8.85 5.26
N ASP A 116 -4.51 -8.21 4.57
CA ASP A 116 -4.34 -8.26 3.13
C ASP A 116 -2.94 -8.77 2.76
N PRO A 117 -2.65 -10.10 2.88
CA PRO A 117 -1.42 -10.64 2.31
C PRO A 117 -1.44 -10.46 0.79
N ASN A 118 -0.31 -10.05 0.24
CA ASN A 118 -0.18 -9.81 -1.18
C ASN A 118 1.23 -10.08 -1.67
N TYR A 119 1.32 -10.44 -2.94
CA TYR A 119 2.56 -10.67 -3.65
C TYR A 119 2.67 -9.67 -4.80
N THR A 120 3.76 -8.92 -4.81
CA THR A 120 4.03 -7.92 -5.84
C THR A 120 5.36 -8.18 -6.50
N MET A 121 5.47 -7.82 -7.77
CA MET A 121 6.70 -7.89 -8.55
C MET A 121 6.84 -6.65 -9.42
N PRO A 122 8.06 -6.26 -9.81
CA PRO A 122 8.26 -5.20 -10.78
C PRO A 122 7.56 -5.51 -12.11
N ALA A 123 6.93 -4.52 -12.72
CA ALA A 123 6.31 -4.67 -14.04
C ALA A 123 7.34 -4.93 -15.14
N LYS A 124 8.52 -4.33 -15.00
CA LYS A 124 9.68 -4.54 -15.89
C LYS A 124 10.62 -5.57 -15.27
N ALA A 125 11.13 -6.49 -16.08
CA ALA A 125 12.21 -7.41 -15.69
C ALA A 125 13.53 -6.63 -15.54
N ASP A 126 14.44 -7.12 -14.72
CA ASP A 126 15.80 -6.60 -14.61
C ASP A 126 16.63 -6.90 -15.87
N GLU A 127 17.92 -6.51 -15.86
CA GLU A 127 18.83 -6.71 -16.99
C GLU A 127 19.06 -8.18 -17.30
N ASP A 128 18.89 -9.07 -16.32
CA ASP A 128 19.02 -10.53 -16.47
C ASP A 128 17.70 -11.19 -16.90
N GLY A 129 16.62 -10.42 -17.07
CA GLY A 129 15.29 -10.91 -17.44
C GLY A 129 14.51 -11.52 -16.29
N GLU A 130 14.97 -11.35 -15.05
CA GLU A 130 14.33 -11.85 -13.85
C GLU A 130 13.40 -10.78 -13.23
N ARG A 131 12.44 -11.23 -12.44
CA ARG A 131 11.53 -10.39 -11.66
C ARG A 131 11.48 -10.91 -10.26
N GLU A 132 12.14 -10.21 -9.34
CA GLU A 132 12.03 -10.53 -7.92
C GLU A 132 10.70 -10.04 -7.37
N GLY A 133 9.86 -10.99 -6.94
CA GLY A 133 8.63 -10.69 -6.27
C GLY A 133 8.80 -10.59 -4.76
N THR A 134 7.95 -9.81 -4.12
CA THR A 134 7.95 -9.59 -2.68
C THR A 134 6.59 -9.96 -2.10
N LEU A 135 6.62 -10.77 -1.04
CA LEU A 135 5.44 -11.04 -0.23
C LEU A 135 5.27 -9.93 0.81
N ASN A 136 4.13 -9.27 0.78
CA ASN A 136 3.79 -8.20 1.71
C ASN A 136 2.58 -8.59 2.55
N LEU A 137 2.51 -8.02 3.74
CA LEU A 137 1.35 -8.10 4.60
C LEU A 137 0.85 -6.68 4.85
N SER A 138 -0.37 -6.42 4.43
CA SER A 138 -1.03 -5.13 4.68
C SER A 138 -2.20 -5.33 5.65
N VAL A 139 -2.52 -4.28 6.35
CA VAL A 139 -3.72 -4.20 7.19
C VAL A 139 -4.55 -3.04 6.68
N SER A 140 -5.84 -3.24 6.51
CA SER A 140 -6.75 -2.20 6.06
C SER A 140 -7.98 -2.09 6.95
N TYR A 141 -8.39 -0.85 7.19
CA TYR A 141 -9.63 -0.52 7.87
C TYR A 141 -10.53 0.26 6.90
N LYS A 142 -11.73 -0.24 6.67
CA LYS A 142 -12.72 0.37 5.77
C LYS A 142 -13.78 1.08 6.58
N PHE A 143 -14.04 2.33 6.21
CA PHE A 143 -15.08 3.14 6.84
C PHE A 143 -16.41 3.00 6.13
#